data_8fdd1fbb70615c541f05dc908892933f
#
_entry.id   8fdd1fbb70615c541f05dc908892933f
#
_cell.length_a   1.000
_cell.length_b   1.000
_cell.length_c   1.000
_cell.angle_alpha   90.00
_cell.angle_beta   90.00
_cell.angle_gamma   90.00
#
_symmetry.space_group_name_H-M   'P 1'
#
loop_
_entity.id
_entity.type
_entity.pdbx_description
1 polymer ?
#
loop_
_entity_poly.entity_id
_entity_poly.type
_entity_poly.pdbx_seq_one_letter_code
_entity_poly.pdbx_strand_id
1 'polypeptide(L)'
;MSINESDQTITDWPDSGSEVPTLPVGRLVYASVCLVQEAVLDEMRRIRDHALAHNGPEGIRVALLYMSGWFVEWMEGPEGAIQALLQRVAQDPRHQGIKVIHRSVGRPRLFRPWIGSIVQTPERPDAFGLRVFEQLDRFESGQVVDPASVWLALCSPAVAAMPTPLGQYPRIMLLSARGARAFDLITWLARAQRQPLVRRRFAGAADDAPDVESDYLDLPAHGRQGLRLIANARKGLAMGMTHAFLPDYTAVVVLLDQDAAANQRIVDRVLAACRQVHHLPTIVGLGTQAELSTDLMEQVERQGLAWRAARTLTGKPDLGDYWVALLPALNALE
;
A
#
# COMPACT_ATOMS: atom_id res chain seq x y z
N MET A 1 -12.68 -6.16 26.81
CA MET A 1 -13.50 -5.08 26.26
C MET A 1 -13.91 -5.52 24.87
N SER A 2 -15.15 -6.03 24.73
CA SER A 2 -15.67 -6.61 23.50
C SER A 2 -15.96 -5.50 22.51
N ILE A 3 -15.22 -5.45 21.41
CA ILE A 3 -15.55 -4.59 20.27
C ILE A 3 -16.69 -5.29 19.53
N ASN A 4 -17.87 -4.74 19.65
CA ASN A 4 -19.07 -5.17 18.95
C ASN A 4 -18.93 -4.74 17.48
N GLU A 5 -18.41 -5.62 16.62
CA GLU A 5 -18.46 -5.45 15.17
C GLU A 5 -19.90 -5.68 14.70
N SER A 6 -20.69 -4.63 14.67
CA SER A 6 -21.91 -4.63 13.87
C SER A 6 -21.49 -4.72 12.41
N ASP A 7 -21.73 -5.88 11.82
CA ASP A 7 -21.53 -6.22 10.42
C ASP A 7 -22.53 -5.40 9.57
N GLN A 8 -22.25 -4.11 9.40
CA GLN A 8 -22.95 -3.32 8.41
C GLN A 8 -22.42 -3.75 7.05
N THR A 9 -23.25 -4.47 6.33
CA THR A 9 -23.12 -4.82 4.93
C THR A 9 -22.88 -3.53 4.14
N ILE A 10 -21.61 -3.18 3.90
CA ILE A 10 -21.24 -2.11 2.95
C ILE A 10 -21.42 -2.73 1.57
N THR A 11 -22.67 -2.78 1.09
CA THR A 11 -23.03 -3.13 -0.30
C THR A 11 -22.93 -1.93 -1.22
N ASP A 12 -22.79 -0.73 -0.69
CA ASP A 12 -22.60 0.49 -1.47
C ASP A 12 -21.13 0.89 -1.53
N TRP A 13 -20.41 0.21 -2.40
CA TRP A 13 -19.30 0.81 -3.10
C TRP A 13 -19.93 1.85 -4.03
N PRO A 14 -19.71 3.16 -3.83
CA PRO A 14 -20.12 4.09 -4.85
C PRO A 14 -19.33 3.71 -6.09
N ASP A 15 -20.04 3.17 -7.05
CA ASP A 15 -19.61 3.05 -8.43
C ASP A 15 -19.52 4.49 -8.97
N SER A 16 -18.62 5.28 -8.36
CA SER A 16 -18.22 6.55 -8.90
C SER A 16 -17.42 6.18 -10.14
N GLY A 17 -18.16 6.05 -11.26
CA GLY A 17 -17.65 5.86 -12.59
C GLY A 17 -16.74 6.99 -13.06
N SER A 18 -15.68 7.24 -12.30
CA SER A 18 -14.52 7.94 -12.82
C SER A 18 -13.77 6.92 -13.66
N GLU A 19 -14.06 6.89 -14.95
CA GLU A 19 -13.24 6.19 -15.94
C GLU A 19 -11.78 6.52 -15.63
N VAL A 20 -10.97 5.47 -15.42
CA VAL A 20 -9.53 5.63 -15.27
C VAL A 20 -9.04 6.32 -16.54
N PRO A 21 -8.43 7.52 -16.46
CA PRO A 21 -7.91 8.15 -17.66
C PRO A 21 -6.96 7.17 -18.35
N THR A 22 -7.29 6.78 -19.58
CA THR A 22 -6.41 5.94 -20.40
C THR A 22 -5.25 6.74 -20.98
N LEU A 23 -5.38 8.07 -20.98
CA LEU A 23 -4.40 9.00 -21.48
C LEU A 23 -3.27 9.22 -20.48
N PRO A 24 -2.03 9.41 -20.96
CA PRO A 24 -0.91 9.80 -20.13
C PRO A 24 -1.19 11.12 -19.38
N VAL A 25 -0.77 11.18 -18.12
CA VAL A 25 -0.88 12.35 -17.24
C VAL A 25 0.49 12.81 -16.78
N GLY A 26 0.62 14.07 -16.40
CA GLY A 26 1.78 14.56 -15.68
C GLY A 26 1.87 13.87 -14.33
N ARG A 27 3.09 13.54 -13.89
CA ARG A 27 3.38 12.90 -12.61
C ARG A 27 4.54 13.62 -11.96
N LEU A 28 4.37 14.04 -10.71
CA LEU A 28 5.36 14.76 -9.94
C LEU A 28 5.42 14.20 -8.52
N VAL A 29 6.65 14.02 -8.00
CA VAL A 29 6.86 13.74 -6.57
C VAL A 29 7.78 14.81 -6.00
N TYR A 30 7.38 15.39 -4.88
CA TYR A 30 8.25 16.27 -4.11
C TYR A 30 8.32 15.83 -2.64
N ALA A 31 9.37 16.25 -1.95
CA ALA A 31 9.51 16.15 -0.51
C ALA A 31 9.77 17.54 0.10
N SER A 32 9.30 17.76 1.33
CA SER A 32 9.53 18.99 2.10
C SER A 32 9.57 18.69 3.58
N VAL A 33 10.26 19.53 4.35
CA VAL A 33 10.21 19.46 5.80
C VAL A 33 8.82 19.91 6.27
N CYS A 34 8.20 19.11 7.15
CA CYS A 34 6.94 19.45 7.78
C CYS A 34 7.17 20.39 8.96
N LEU A 35 6.49 21.54 8.95
CA LEU A 35 6.54 22.52 10.05
C LEU A 35 5.37 22.37 11.02
N VAL A 36 4.48 21.42 10.81
CA VAL A 36 3.38 21.08 11.73
C VAL A 36 3.96 20.38 12.96
N GLN A 37 3.84 20.99 14.12
CA GLN A 37 4.45 20.49 15.36
C GLN A 37 3.54 19.54 16.14
N GLU A 38 2.22 19.74 16.06
CA GLU A 38 1.23 18.96 16.82
C GLU A 38 0.08 18.54 15.92
N ALA A 39 -0.62 17.46 16.33
CA ALA A 39 -1.84 16.99 15.66
C ALA A 39 -1.73 16.79 14.15
N VAL A 40 -0.62 16.18 13.68
CA VAL A 40 -0.36 15.94 12.24
C VAL A 40 -1.54 15.24 11.56
N LEU A 41 -2.23 14.31 12.24
CA LEU A 41 -3.39 13.63 11.67
C LEU A 41 -4.53 14.62 11.37
N ASP A 42 -4.81 15.54 12.28
CA ASP A 42 -5.88 16.53 12.09
C ASP A 42 -5.49 17.52 10.99
N GLU A 43 -4.21 17.85 10.88
CA GLU A 43 -3.74 18.70 9.79
C GLU A 43 -3.84 17.97 8.44
N MET A 44 -3.50 16.70 8.37
CA MET A 44 -3.69 15.90 7.16
C MET A 44 -5.17 15.79 6.75
N ARG A 45 -6.09 15.77 7.73
CA ARG A 45 -7.54 15.82 7.44
C ARG A 45 -7.94 17.17 6.85
N ARG A 46 -7.43 18.29 7.36
CA ARG A 46 -7.67 19.62 6.77
C ARG A 46 -7.10 19.74 5.35
N ILE A 47 -5.89 19.22 5.13
CA ILE A 47 -5.30 19.16 3.79
C ILE A 47 -6.18 18.33 2.85
N ARG A 48 -6.68 17.18 3.31
CA ARG A 48 -7.62 16.32 2.56
C ARG A 48 -8.85 17.12 2.11
N ASP A 49 -9.52 17.78 3.06
CA ASP A 49 -10.76 18.49 2.78
C ASP A 49 -10.55 19.60 1.75
N HIS A 50 -9.44 20.33 1.88
CA HIS A 50 -9.03 21.33 0.91
C HIS A 50 -8.71 20.71 -0.47
N ALA A 51 -7.97 19.61 -0.49
CA ALA A 51 -7.59 18.90 -1.73
C ALA A 51 -8.82 18.35 -2.46
N LEU A 52 -9.77 17.75 -1.74
CA LEU A 52 -11.01 17.24 -2.33
C LEU A 52 -11.85 18.36 -2.97
N ALA A 53 -11.91 19.53 -2.32
CA ALA A 53 -12.67 20.67 -2.81
C ALA A 53 -12.06 21.33 -4.06
N HIS A 54 -10.73 21.34 -4.18
CA HIS A 54 -10.04 22.13 -5.20
C HIS A 54 -9.33 21.29 -6.26
N ASN A 55 -8.64 20.20 -5.88
CA ASN A 55 -7.83 19.43 -6.82
C ASN A 55 -8.69 18.51 -7.70
N GLY A 56 -9.79 17.96 -7.15
CA GLY A 56 -10.69 17.07 -7.89
C GLY A 56 -11.24 17.70 -9.16
N PRO A 57 -11.83 18.93 -9.11
CA PRO A 57 -12.31 19.64 -10.30
C PRO A 57 -11.21 19.96 -11.33
N GLU A 58 -9.96 20.15 -10.88
CA GLU A 58 -8.79 20.36 -11.75
C GLU A 58 -8.22 19.06 -12.35
N GLY A 59 -8.82 17.91 -12.03
CA GLY A 59 -8.36 16.59 -12.47
C GLY A 59 -7.06 16.13 -11.81
N ILE A 60 -6.66 16.76 -10.69
CA ILE A 60 -5.47 16.41 -9.95
C ILE A 60 -5.80 15.32 -8.93
N ARG A 61 -4.94 14.32 -8.83
CA ARG A 61 -4.94 13.29 -7.80
C ARG A 61 -3.66 13.38 -7.00
N VAL A 62 -3.76 13.24 -5.69
CA VAL A 62 -2.61 13.39 -4.79
C VAL A 62 -2.53 12.24 -3.80
N ALA A 63 -1.31 11.84 -3.49
CA ALA A 63 -0.98 10.99 -2.36
C ALA A 63 0.01 11.74 -1.45
N LEU A 64 -0.35 11.96 -0.18
CA LEU A 64 0.45 12.66 0.80
C LEU A 64 0.92 11.68 1.88
N LEU A 65 2.22 11.60 2.09
CA LEU A 65 2.88 10.86 3.15
C LEU A 65 3.44 11.83 4.17
N TYR A 66 3.19 11.56 5.46
CA TYR A 66 3.97 12.11 6.56
C TYR A 66 4.84 11.02 7.19
N MET A 67 6.14 11.28 7.27
CA MET A 67 7.11 10.37 7.90
C MET A 67 8.31 11.15 8.42
N SER A 68 8.74 10.87 9.64
CA SER A 68 9.97 11.42 10.24
C SER A 68 10.08 12.95 10.13
N GLY A 69 8.99 13.69 10.29
CA GLY A 69 8.99 15.16 10.19
C GLY A 69 9.04 15.70 8.76
N TRP A 70 8.81 14.87 7.76
CA TRP A 70 8.75 15.26 6.36
C TRP A 70 7.38 14.98 5.76
N PHE A 71 6.98 15.79 4.78
CA PHE A 71 5.95 15.48 3.82
C PHE A 71 6.59 14.99 2.51
N VAL A 72 5.99 13.95 1.93
CA VAL A 72 6.25 13.52 0.55
C VAL A 72 4.92 13.52 -0.16
N GLU A 73 4.80 14.22 -1.27
CA GLU A 73 3.57 14.26 -2.04
C GLU A 73 3.81 13.80 -3.47
N TRP A 74 2.96 12.89 -3.92
CA TRP A 74 2.89 12.44 -5.29
C TRP A 74 1.61 12.98 -5.93
N MET A 75 1.76 13.75 -7.00
CA MET A 75 0.69 14.37 -7.76
C MET A 75 0.57 13.76 -9.15
N GLU A 76 -0.64 13.55 -9.63
CA GLU A 76 -0.95 13.13 -10.99
C GLU A 76 -2.11 13.96 -11.56
N GLY A 77 -2.01 14.36 -12.84
CA GLY A 77 -3.04 15.16 -13.51
C GLY A 77 -2.50 15.95 -14.70
N PRO A 78 -3.26 16.96 -15.18
CA PRO A 78 -2.78 17.88 -16.20
C PRO A 78 -1.53 18.64 -15.74
N GLU A 79 -0.49 18.68 -16.57
CA GLU A 79 0.83 19.26 -16.18
C GLU A 79 0.71 20.71 -15.69
N GLY A 80 -0.11 21.53 -16.36
CA GLY A 80 -0.33 22.92 -15.95
C GLY A 80 -1.00 23.04 -14.58
N ALA A 81 -1.95 22.17 -14.28
CA ALA A 81 -2.64 22.14 -12.99
C ALA A 81 -1.70 21.68 -11.86
N ILE A 82 -0.87 20.65 -12.12
CA ILE A 82 0.18 20.20 -11.17
C ILE A 82 1.17 21.33 -10.89
N GLN A 83 1.60 22.06 -11.91
CA GLN A 83 2.54 23.17 -11.73
C GLN A 83 1.91 24.31 -10.90
N ALA A 84 0.66 24.65 -11.14
CA ALA A 84 -0.07 25.64 -10.35
C ALA A 84 -0.25 25.19 -8.90
N LEU A 85 -0.57 23.90 -8.66
CA LEU A 85 -0.66 23.35 -7.32
C LEU A 85 0.68 23.42 -6.60
N LEU A 86 1.78 23.02 -7.24
CA LEU A 86 3.12 23.08 -6.64
C LEU A 86 3.51 24.52 -6.24
N GLN A 87 3.13 25.52 -7.04
CA GLN A 87 3.36 26.93 -6.69
C GLN A 87 2.55 27.35 -5.47
N ARG A 88 1.30 26.90 -5.31
CA ARG A 88 0.48 27.15 -4.11
C ARG A 88 1.11 26.50 -2.87
N VAL A 89 1.53 25.24 -3.00
CA VAL A 89 2.20 24.49 -1.91
C VAL A 89 3.53 25.15 -1.51
N ALA A 90 4.28 25.70 -2.45
CA ALA A 90 5.53 26.40 -2.16
C ALA A 90 5.35 27.66 -1.29
N GLN A 91 4.14 28.21 -1.24
CA GLN A 91 3.78 29.36 -0.41
C GLN A 91 3.10 28.96 0.91
N ASP A 92 2.81 27.67 1.09
CA ASP A 92 2.14 27.15 2.27
C ASP A 92 3.11 27.11 3.47
N PRO A 93 2.78 27.77 4.61
CA PRO A 93 3.67 27.84 5.77
C PRO A 93 3.89 26.50 6.48
N ARG A 94 3.13 25.47 6.12
CA ARG A 94 3.30 24.11 6.65
C ARG A 94 4.49 23.38 6.04
N HIS A 95 5.06 23.90 4.94
CA HIS A 95 6.13 23.30 4.17
C HIS A 95 7.38 24.16 4.17
N GLN A 96 8.54 23.55 4.27
CA GLN A 96 9.83 24.20 4.10
C GLN A 96 10.77 23.38 3.21
N GLY A 97 11.51 24.06 2.33
CA GLY A 97 12.58 23.44 1.56
C GLY A 97 12.08 22.38 0.58
N ILE A 98 11.06 22.68 -0.21
CA ILE A 98 10.50 21.79 -1.22
C ILE A 98 11.60 21.32 -2.19
N LYS A 99 11.69 20.00 -2.39
CA LYS A 99 12.57 19.32 -3.32
C LYS A 99 11.73 18.50 -4.29
N VAL A 100 11.71 18.85 -5.57
CA VAL A 100 11.13 18.02 -6.62
C VAL A 100 12.11 16.88 -6.90
N ILE A 101 11.69 15.65 -6.64
CA ILE A 101 12.49 14.43 -6.71
C ILE A 101 12.06 13.48 -7.82
N HIS A 102 10.98 13.83 -8.52
CA HIS A 102 10.53 13.13 -9.72
C HIS A 102 9.61 14.01 -10.56
N ARG A 103 9.77 13.94 -11.87
CA ARG A 103 8.82 14.48 -12.85
C ARG A 103 8.83 13.60 -14.10
N SER A 104 7.65 13.20 -14.54
CA SER A 104 7.46 12.42 -15.76
C SER A 104 6.06 12.59 -16.34
N VAL A 105 5.85 12.02 -17.50
CA VAL A 105 4.52 11.82 -18.10
C VAL A 105 4.32 10.31 -18.27
N GLY A 106 3.14 9.81 -17.94
CA GLY A 106 2.87 8.38 -18.08
C GLY A 106 1.46 8.00 -17.66
N ARG A 107 1.18 6.70 -17.62
CA ARG A 107 -0.12 6.20 -17.21
C ARG A 107 -0.42 6.57 -15.77
N PRO A 108 -1.65 7.00 -15.44
CA PRO A 108 -2.04 7.32 -14.08
C PRO A 108 -1.96 6.07 -13.18
N ARG A 109 -1.54 6.27 -11.94
CA ARG A 109 -1.42 5.26 -10.88
C ARG A 109 -2.31 5.61 -9.69
N LEU A 110 -2.63 6.91 -9.51
CA LEU A 110 -3.52 7.39 -8.46
C LEU A 110 -4.95 7.40 -8.97
N PHE A 111 -5.83 6.59 -8.35
CA PHE A 111 -7.24 6.46 -8.75
C PHE A 111 -8.20 7.28 -7.90
N ARG A 112 -7.72 7.85 -6.80
CA ARG A 112 -8.51 8.68 -5.89
C ARG A 112 -8.03 10.12 -5.90
N PRO A 113 -8.93 11.10 -5.71
CA PRO A 113 -8.54 12.51 -5.67
C PRO A 113 -7.53 12.83 -4.57
N TRP A 114 -7.61 12.12 -3.43
CA TRP A 114 -6.70 12.29 -2.31
C TRP A 114 -6.47 10.99 -1.55
N ILE A 115 -5.23 10.79 -1.10
CA ILE A 115 -4.80 9.67 -0.29
C ILE A 115 -3.80 10.21 0.75
N GLY A 116 -4.08 9.99 2.05
CA GLY A 116 -3.17 10.38 3.13
C GLY A 116 -2.55 9.16 3.81
N SER A 117 -1.27 9.21 4.12
CA SER A 117 -0.55 8.16 4.86
C SER A 117 0.34 8.77 5.92
N ILE A 118 0.30 8.21 7.14
CA ILE A 118 1.22 8.51 8.23
C ILE A 118 2.00 7.24 8.53
N VAL A 119 3.33 7.33 8.46
CA VAL A 119 4.21 6.22 8.82
C VAL A 119 4.87 6.52 10.15
N GLN A 120 4.61 5.68 11.14
CA GLN A 120 5.29 5.73 12.43
C GLN A 120 6.57 4.90 12.36
N THR A 121 7.70 5.54 12.59
CA THR A 121 9.03 4.94 12.53
C THR A 121 9.95 5.58 13.55
N PRO A 122 10.93 4.85 14.10
CA PRO A 122 12.00 5.45 14.91
C PRO A 122 13.04 6.20 14.08
N GLU A 123 12.91 6.24 12.75
CA GLU A 123 13.85 6.95 11.87
C GLU A 123 13.83 8.45 12.15
N ARG A 124 15.01 9.03 12.31
CA ARG A 124 15.17 10.45 12.62
C ARG A 124 14.96 11.32 11.38
N PRO A 125 14.54 12.58 11.53
CA PRO A 125 14.33 13.51 10.42
C PRO A 125 15.56 13.71 9.52
N ASP A 126 16.75 13.73 10.11
CA ASP A 126 18.01 13.86 9.38
C ASP A 126 18.33 12.62 8.53
N ALA A 127 18.09 11.41 9.05
CA ALA A 127 18.27 10.18 8.29
C ALA A 127 17.28 10.08 7.13
N PHE A 128 16.02 10.48 7.35
CA PHE A 128 15.05 10.57 6.26
C PHE A 128 15.45 11.60 5.21
N GLY A 129 15.96 12.76 5.65
CA GLY A 129 16.48 13.80 4.76
C GLY A 129 17.56 13.29 3.82
N LEU A 130 18.51 12.46 4.29
CA LEU A 130 19.53 11.84 3.43
C LEU A 130 18.89 11.02 2.31
N ARG A 131 17.84 10.24 2.59
CA ARG A 131 17.13 9.47 1.56
C ARG A 131 16.41 10.36 0.56
N VAL A 132 15.86 11.49 1.01
CA VAL A 132 15.29 12.50 0.09
C VAL A 132 16.36 13.04 -0.84
N PHE A 133 17.54 13.38 -0.32
CA PHE A 133 18.66 13.86 -1.14
C PHE A 133 19.18 12.78 -2.11
N GLU A 134 19.22 11.51 -1.72
CA GLU A 134 19.54 10.41 -2.64
C GLU A 134 18.54 10.33 -3.83
N GLN A 135 17.24 10.54 -3.58
CA GLN A 135 16.27 10.59 -4.68
C GLN A 135 16.43 11.84 -5.54
N LEU A 136 16.78 12.99 -4.93
CA LEU A 136 17.08 14.22 -5.64
C LEU A 136 18.28 14.04 -6.58
N ASP A 137 19.39 13.49 -6.08
CA ASP A 137 20.60 13.24 -6.86
C ASP A 137 20.34 12.31 -8.06
N ARG A 138 19.51 11.27 -7.86
CA ARG A 138 19.06 10.38 -8.95
C ARG A 138 18.26 11.13 -10.00
N PHE A 139 17.34 11.97 -9.56
CA PHE A 139 16.51 12.79 -10.46
C PHE A 139 17.37 13.79 -11.24
N GLU A 140 18.27 14.52 -10.57
CA GLU A 140 19.16 15.51 -11.18
C GLU A 140 20.20 14.87 -12.12
N SER A 141 20.62 13.62 -11.85
CA SER A 141 21.47 12.84 -12.75
C SER A 141 20.73 12.29 -13.98
N GLY A 142 19.43 12.57 -14.13
CA GLY A 142 18.63 12.11 -15.27
C GLY A 142 18.23 10.64 -15.21
N GLN A 143 18.36 9.97 -14.06
CA GLN A 143 17.92 8.59 -13.91
C GLN A 143 16.40 8.51 -14.00
N VAL A 144 15.89 7.79 -14.99
CA VAL A 144 14.45 7.57 -15.16
C VAL A 144 13.98 6.50 -14.19
N VAL A 145 13.15 6.89 -13.22
CA VAL A 145 12.57 6.01 -12.22
C VAL A 145 11.06 6.22 -12.22
N ASP A 146 10.27 5.16 -12.03
CA ASP A 146 8.82 5.28 -11.88
C ASP A 146 8.47 5.99 -10.55
N PRO A 147 7.45 6.88 -10.50
CA PRO A 147 7.09 7.59 -9.28
C PRO A 147 6.72 6.67 -8.11
N ALA A 148 6.16 5.48 -8.39
CA ALA A 148 5.90 4.50 -7.34
C ALA A 148 7.19 3.98 -6.71
N SER A 149 8.26 3.80 -7.48
CA SER A 149 9.57 3.41 -6.96
C SER A 149 10.18 4.49 -6.06
N VAL A 150 10.07 5.76 -6.44
CA VAL A 150 10.49 6.91 -5.60
C VAL A 150 9.68 6.95 -4.30
N TRP A 151 8.36 6.82 -4.40
CA TRP A 151 7.49 6.75 -3.24
C TRP A 151 7.86 5.60 -2.31
N LEU A 152 8.06 4.39 -2.84
CA LEU A 152 8.44 3.21 -2.07
C LEU A 152 9.80 3.38 -1.39
N ALA A 153 10.75 3.98 -2.08
CA ALA A 153 12.07 4.27 -1.52
C ALA A 153 11.97 5.16 -0.28
N LEU A 154 11.02 6.09 -0.24
CA LEU A 154 10.83 7.01 0.88
C LEU A 154 9.89 6.48 1.95
N CYS A 155 8.78 5.84 1.58
CA CYS A 155 7.81 5.36 2.56
C CYS A 155 8.27 4.11 3.34
N SER A 156 9.44 3.56 3.02
CA SER A 156 10.03 2.42 3.73
C SER A 156 11.20 2.94 4.55
N PRO A 157 11.22 2.76 5.89
CA PRO A 157 12.39 3.12 6.68
C PRO A 157 13.61 2.34 6.19
N ALA A 158 14.77 2.99 6.26
CA ALA A 158 16.01 2.30 5.96
C ALA A 158 16.22 1.16 6.97
N VAL A 159 16.06 -0.07 6.51
CA VAL A 159 16.50 -1.23 7.30
C VAL A 159 18.01 -1.33 7.07
N ALA A 160 18.79 -1.07 8.12
CA ALA A 160 20.23 -1.29 8.07
C ALA A 160 20.49 -2.73 7.63
N ALA A 161 21.15 -2.91 6.50
CA ALA A 161 21.64 -4.17 5.96
C ALA A 161 20.78 -4.91 4.90
N MET A 162 19.97 -4.21 4.11
CA MET A 162 19.42 -4.86 2.92
C MET A 162 20.30 -4.58 1.68
N PRO A 163 21.01 -5.56 1.14
CA PRO A 163 21.94 -5.35 0.02
C PRO A 163 21.23 -5.16 -1.33
N THR A 164 19.89 -5.24 -1.38
CA THR A 164 19.12 -5.17 -2.62
C THR A 164 18.45 -3.80 -2.76
N PRO A 165 18.53 -3.14 -3.93
CA PRO A 165 17.84 -1.88 -4.17
C PRO A 165 16.35 -1.95 -3.87
N LEU A 166 15.82 -0.94 -3.20
CA LEU A 166 14.39 -0.79 -2.96
C LEU A 166 13.64 -0.85 -4.31
N GLY A 167 12.63 -1.69 -4.41
CA GLY A 167 11.86 -1.92 -5.63
C GLY A 167 12.12 -3.25 -6.35
N GLN A 168 13.15 -4.01 -5.94
CA GLN A 168 13.44 -5.33 -6.52
C GLN A 168 12.99 -6.51 -5.66
N TYR A 169 12.30 -6.25 -4.53
CA TYR A 169 11.76 -7.33 -3.71
C TYR A 169 10.38 -7.77 -4.18
N PRO A 170 10.14 -9.09 -4.25
CA PRO A 170 8.77 -9.59 -4.29
C PRO A 170 7.97 -8.99 -3.14
N ARG A 171 6.84 -8.40 -3.47
CA ARG A 171 5.92 -7.78 -2.52
C ARG A 171 4.70 -8.68 -2.38
N ILE A 172 4.47 -9.13 -1.17
CA ILE A 172 3.41 -10.07 -0.85
C ILE A 172 2.42 -9.40 0.09
N MET A 173 1.18 -9.23 -0.35
CA MET A 173 0.10 -8.77 0.50
C MET A 173 -0.49 -9.95 1.27
N LEU A 174 -0.69 -9.78 2.57
CA LEU A 174 -1.37 -10.74 3.43
C LEU A 174 -2.72 -10.17 3.85
N LEU A 175 -3.78 -10.92 3.63
CA LEU A 175 -5.16 -10.58 4.00
C LEU A 175 -5.77 -11.71 4.81
N SER A 176 -6.57 -11.38 5.81
CA SER A 176 -7.38 -12.37 6.53
C SER A 176 -8.83 -12.31 6.06
N ALA A 177 -9.43 -13.45 5.76
CA ALA A 177 -10.86 -13.50 5.49
C ALA A 177 -11.66 -13.03 6.72
N ARG A 178 -11.17 -13.37 7.93
CA ARG A 178 -11.75 -12.95 9.21
C ARG A 178 -10.65 -12.64 10.24
N GLY A 179 -10.96 -11.77 11.22
CA GLY A 179 -10.04 -11.43 12.31
C GLY A 179 -8.78 -10.70 11.84
N ALA A 180 -7.71 -10.80 12.63
CA ALA A 180 -6.45 -10.10 12.46
C ALA A 180 -5.26 -11.02 12.15
N ARG A 181 -5.49 -12.27 11.75
CA ARG A 181 -4.45 -13.31 11.61
C ARG A 181 -3.27 -12.90 10.72
N ALA A 182 -3.51 -12.09 9.67
CA ALA A 182 -2.43 -11.57 8.83
C ALA A 182 -1.48 -10.66 9.63
N PHE A 183 -2.02 -9.82 10.51
CA PHE A 183 -1.23 -8.96 11.40
C PHE A 183 -0.54 -9.76 12.51
N ASP A 184 -1.19 -10.79 13.03
CA ASP A 184 -0.60 -11.70 14.02
C ASP A 184 0.59 -12.45 13.41
N LEU A 185 0.44 -12.96 12.19
CA LEU A 185 1.49 -13.68 11.46
C LEU A 185 2.71 -12.79 11.22
N ILE A 186 2.51 -11.57 10.70
CA ILE A 186 3.63 -10.66 10.42
C ILE A 186 4.32 -10.20 11.71
N THR A 187 3.55 -10.00 12.79
CA THR A 187 4.09 -9.65 14.11
C THR A 187 4.91 -10.80 14.70
N TRP A 188 4.43 -12.03 14.57
CA TRP A 188 5.16 -13.23 14.99
C TRP A 188 6.46 -13.38 14.19
N LEU A 189 6.40 -13.25 12.86
CA LEU A 189 7.57 -13.33 11.98
C LEU A 189 8.62 -12.26 12.33
N ALA A 190 8.19 -11.01 12.58
CA ALA A 190 9.09 -9.92 12.95
C ALA A 190 9.89 -10.28 14.23
N ARG A 191 9.22 -10.87 15.22
CA ARG A 191 9.87 -11.34 16.45
C ARG A 191 10.78 -12.53 16.20
N ALA A 192 10.29 -13.55 15.46
CA ALA A 192 11.04 -14.76 15.17
C ALA A 192 12.32 -14.49 14.37
N GLN A 193 12.26 -13.56 13.42
CA GLN A 193 13.38 -13.16 12.55
C GLN A 193 14.18 -11.97 13.10
N ARG A 194 13.78 -11.40 14.25
CA ARG A 194 14.40 -10.21 14.86
C ARG A 194 14.47 -9.01 13.88
N GLN A 195 13.43 -8.86 13.07
CA GLN A 195 13.32 -7.77 12.11
C GLN A 195 12.37 -6.68 12.62
N PRO A 196 12.61 -5.39 12.28
CA PRO A 196 11.73 -4.31 12.65
C PRO A 196 10.41 -4.43 11.89
N LEU A 197 9.29 -4.26 12.62
CA LEU A 197 7.95 -4.17 12.05
C LEU A 197 7.59 -2.70 11.85
N VAL A 198 7.16 -2.33 10.65
CA VAL A 198 6.72 -0.97 10.33
C VAL A 198 5.21 -0.94 10.25
N ARG A 199 4.61 -0.03 11.02
CA ARG A 199 3.16 0.20 11.05
C ARG A 199 2.79 1.43 10.26
N ARG A 200 1.75 1.31 9.45
CA ARG A 200 1.18 2.41 8.67
C ARG A 200 -0.27 2.63 9.02
N ARG A 201 -0.65 3.89 9.11
CA ARG A 201 -2.04 4.32 9.20
C ARG A 201 -2.40 5.12 7.95
N PHE A 202 -3.57 4.85 7.41
CA PHE A 202 -4.13 5.59 6.30
C PHE A 202 -5.36 6.34 6.80
N ALA A 203 -5.38 7.67 6.65
CA ALA A 203 -6.56 8.45 6.90
C ALA A 203 -7.65 8.11 5.88
N GLY A 204 -8.87 7.94 6.35
CA GLY A 204 -10.02 7.68 5.49
C GLY A 204 -10.24 8.80 4.47
N ALA A 205 -10.82 8.44 3.32
CA ALA A 205 -11.08 9.40 2.24
C ALA A 205 -12.23 10.38 2.54
N ALA A 206 -13.03 10.12 3.56
CA ALA A 206 -14.14 10.98 4.03
C ALA A 206 -14.22 10.87 5.55
N ASP A 207 -14.96 11.79 6.19
CA ASP A 207 -15.07 11.85 7.66
C ASP A 207 -15.71 10.60 8.28
N ASP A 208 -16.58 9.92 7.55
CA ASP A 208 -17.23 8.67 7.92
C ASP A 208 -16.43 7.43 7.49
N ALA A 209 -15.38 7.59 6.68
CA ALA A 209 -14.53 6.50 6.27
C ALA A 209 -13.49 6.21 7.38
N PRO A 210 -13.48 5.00 7.95
CA PRO A 210 -12.57 4.66 9.02
C PRO A 210 -11.12 4.67 8.53
N ASP A 211 -10.22 5.06 9.40
CA ASP A 211 -8.78 4.88 9.19
C ASP A 211 -8.45 3.40 8.98
N VAL A 212 -7.46 3.13 8.16
CA VAL A 212 -7.01 1.78 7.81
C VAL A 212 -5.57 1.59 8.25
N GLU A 213 -5.24 0.41 8.74
CA GLU A 213 -3.89 0.05 9.14
C GLU A 213 -3.30 -0.98 8.20
N SER A 214 -1.99 -0.88 7.97
CA SER A 214 -1.17 -1.93 7.38
C SER A 214 0.16 -2.02 8.12
N ASP A 215 0.63 -3.25 8.30
CA ASP A 215 1.95 -3.52 8.84
C ASP A 215 2.79 -4.16 7.73
N TYR A 216 4.09 -3.81 7.64
CA TYR A 216 4.97 -4.51 6.74
C TYR A 216 6.29 -4.92 7.40
N LEU A 217 6.87 -5.98 6.85
CA LEU A 217 8.08 -6.61 7.31
C LEU A 217 8.96 -6.92 6.11
N ASP A 218 10.20 -6.47 6.15
CA ASP A 218 11.22 -6.86 5.19
C ASP A 218 11.98 -8.07 5.73
N LEU A 219 11.94 -9.16 4.99
CA LEU A 219 12.70 -10.36 5.29
C LEU A 219 13.95 -10.39 4.41
N PRO A 220 15.15 -10.45 5.02
CA PRO A 220 16.39 -10.53 4.27
C PRO A 220 16.52 -11.86 3.53
N ALA A 221 17.26 -11.84 2.44
CA ALA A 221 17.58 -13.03 1.67
C ALA A 221 18.50 -13.96 2.45
N HIS A 222 18.00 -15.12 2.82
CA HIS A 222 18.85 -16.22 3.28
C HIS A 222 19.18 -17.11 2.07
N GLY A 223 20.16 -16.66 1.28
CA GLY A 223 20.57 -17.36 0.03
C GLY A 223 19.62 -17.16 -1.17
N ARG A 224 18.65 -16.25 -1.06
CA ARG A 224 17.62 -15.93 -2.08
C ARG A 224 17.33 -14.43 -2.08
N GLN A 225 16.50 -13.99 -3.02
CA GLN A 225 16.01 -12.63 -3.04
C GLN A 225 15.20 -12.33 -1.76
N GLY A 226 15.45 -11.17 -1.11
CA GLY A 226 14.65 -10.72 0.02
C GLY A 226 13.19 -10.50 -0.39
N LEU A 227 12.25 -10.52 0.56
CA LEU A 227 10.84 -10.27 0.26
C LEU A 227 10.22 -9.29 1.25
N ARG A 228 9.21 -8.56 0.82
CA ARG A 228 8.40 -7.68 1.65
C ARG A 228 7.01 -8.28 1.87
N LEU A 229 6.70 -8.59 3.12
CA LEU A 229 5.35 -8.97 3.54
C LEU A 229 4.59 -7.75 4.01
N ILE A 230 3.36 -7.58 3.57
CA ILE A 230 2.48 -6.47 3.94
C ILE A 230 1.15 -7.04 4.42
N ALA A 231 0.92 -7.06 5.74
CA ALA A 231 -0.40 -7.34 6.27
C ALA A 231 -1.27 -6.11 6.07
N ASN A 232 -2.43 -6.28 5.45
CA ASN A 232 -3.34 -5.18 5.16
C ASN A 232 -4.72 -5.46 5.74
N ALA A 233 -5.35 -4.43 6.30
CA ALA A 233 -6.73 -4.53 6.74
C ALA A 233 -7.66 -4.77 5.53
N ARG A 234 -8.73 -5.56 5.70
CA ARG A 234 -9.71 -5.84 4.63
C ARG A 234 -10.26 -4.58 3.95
N LYS A 235 -10.48 -3.52 4.74
CA LYS A 235 -10.90 -2.20 4.23
C LYS A 235 -9.80 -1.51 3.42
N GLY A 236 -8.54 -1.89 3.63
CA GLY A 236 -7.40 -1.33 2.91
C GLY A 236 -7.40 -1.63 1.41
N LEU A 237 -8.02 -2.74 0.98
CA LEU A 237 -8.21 -3.03 -0.45
C LEU A 237 -9.03 -1.96 -1.18
N ALA A 238 -9.87 -1.25 -0.44
CA ALA A 238 -10.69 -0.15 -0.94
C ALA A 238 -9.92 1.17 -1.08
N MET A 239 -8.71 1.25 -0.52
CA MET A 239 -7.95 2.49 -0.47
C MET A 239 -7.21 2.71 -1.78
N GLY A 240 -7.26 3.95 -2.27
CA GLY A 240 -6.58 4.34 -3.50
C GLY A 240 -5.08 4.07 -3.50
N MET A 241 -4.42 4.13 -2.31
CA MET A 241 -3.01 3.77 -2.18
C MET A 241 -2.76 2.29 -2.47
N THR A 242 -3.61 1.39 -1.98
CA THR A 242 -3.51 -0.04 -2.30
C THR A 242 -3.63 -0.26 -3.81
N HIS A 243 -4.59 0.39 -4.47
CA HIS A 243 -4.76 0.32 -5.91
C HIS A 243 -3.54 0.87 -6.66
N ALA A 244 -2.95 1.99 -6.21
CA ALA A 244 -1.76 2.57 -6.82
C ALA A 244 -0.57 1.59 -6.82
N PHE A 245 -0.47 0.76 -5.79
CA PHE A 245 0.63 -0.21 -5.62
C PHE A 245 0.28 -1.65 -5.98
N LEU A 246 -0.99 -1.96 -6.23
CA LEU A 246 -1.40 -3.33 -6.55
C LEU A 246 -0.64 -3.93 -7.74
N PRO A 247 -0.28 -3.16 -8.80
CA PRO A 247 0.55 -3.65 -9.89
C PRO A 247 1.96 -4.10 -9.48
N ASP A 248 2.46 -3.63 -8.34
CA ASP A 248 3.79 -3.96 -7.84
C ASP A 248 3.79 -5.16 -6.88
N TYR A 249 2.60 -5.74 -6.59
CA TYR A 249 2.52 -6.95 -5.79
C TYR A 249 2.74 -8.18 -6.65
N THR A 250 3.67 -9.03 -6.22
CA THR A 250 3.90 -10.34 -6.83
C THR A 250 2.75 -11.30 -6.51
N ALA A 251 2.26 -11.24 -5.26
CA ALA A 251 1.12 -12.05 -4.85
C ALA A 251 0.26 -11.39 -3.77
N VAL A 252 -0.99 -11.84 -3.70
CA VAL A 252 -1.93 -11.57 -2.61
C VAL A 252 -2.26 -12.90 -1.94
N VAL A 253 -1.85 -13.06 -0.70
CA VAL A 253 -2.14 -14.23 0.13
C VAL A 253 -3.42 -13.98 0.91
N VAL A 254 -4.40 -14.85 0.75
CA VAL A 254 -5.65 -14.85 1.51
C VAL A 254 -5.61 -15.96 2.55
N LEU A 255 -5.53 -15.55 3.83
CA LEU A 255 -5.67 -16.45 4.97
C LEU A 255 -7.16 -16.76 5.13
N LEU A 256 -7.53 -17.96 4.71
CA LEU A 256 -8.91 -18.44 4.72
C LEU A 256 -9.41 -18.73 6.14
N ASP A 257 -10.71 -18.81 6.29
CA ASP A 257 -11.40 -19.09 7.56
C ASP A 257 -12.45 -20.20 7.34
N GLN A 258 -12.96 -20.77 8.40
CA GLN A 258 -14.05 -21.75 8.34
C GLN A 258 -15.38 -21.14 7.82
N ASP A 259 -15.52 -19.81 7.90
CA ASP A 259 -16.65 -19.08 7.33
C ASP A 259 -16.46 -18.90 5.81
N ALA A 260 -17.09 -19.79 5.03
CA ALA A 260 -17.06 -19.74 3.57
C ALA A 260 -17.53 -18.39 3.00
N ALA A 261 -18.53 -17.75 3.65
CA ALA A 261 -19.00 -16.44 3.22
C ALA A 261 -17.95 -15.33 3.45
N ALA A 262 -17.16 -15.42 4.52
CA ALA A 262 -16.04 -14.51 4.73
C ALA A 262 -14.94 -14.71 3.67
N ASN A 263 -14.65 -15.97 3.32
CA ASN A 263 -13.70 -16.29 2.24
C ASN A 263 -14.16 -15.71 0.91
N GLN A 264 -15.45 -15.89 0.59
CA GLN A 264 -16.04 -15.33 -0.63
C GLN A 264 -15.91 -13.79 -0.66
N ARG A 265 -16.32 -13.11 0.42
CA ARG A 265 -16.28 -11.65 0.51
C ARG A 265 -14.87 -11.08 0.33
N ILE A 266 -13.83 -11.70 0.91
CA ILE A 266 -12.46 -11.20 0.75
C ILE A 266 -11.94 -11.44 -0.67
N VAL A 267 -12.23 -12.58 -1.28
CA VAL A 267 -11.86 -12.88 -2.66
C VAL A 267 -12.55 -11.88 -3.61
N ASP A 268 -13.85 -11.63 -3.44
CA ASP A 268 -14.57 -10.63 -4.25
C ASP A 268 -13.94 -9.24 -4.16
N ARG A 269 -13.49 -8.82 -2.97
CA ARG A 269 -12.79 -7.54 -2.78
C ARG A 269 -11.44 -7.52 -3.49
N VAL A 270 -10.67 -8.59 -3.44
CA VAL A 270 -9.39 -8.71 -4.16
C VAL A 270 -9.63 -8.62 -5.66
N LEU A 271 -10.61 -9.38 -6.17
CA LEU A 271 -10.97 -9.35 -7.59
C LEU A 271 -11.43 -7.97 -8.04
N ALA A 272 -12.26 -7.29 -7.24
CA ALA A 272 -12.70 -5.93 -7.51
C ALA A 272 -11.52 -4.94 -7.56
N ALA A 273 -10.57 -5.07 -6.65
CA ALA A 273 -9.36 -4.23 -6.65
C ALA A 273 -8.48 -4.49 -7.89
N CYS A 274 -8.43 -5.73 -8.37
CA CYS A 274 -7.62 -6.11 -9.54
C CYS A 274 -8.21 -5.69 -10.89
N ARG A 275 -9.51 -5.38 -10.98
CA ARG A 275 -10.18 -5.06 -12.27
C ARG A 275 -9.56 -3.88 -13.02
N GLN A 276 -8.96 -2.94 -12.31
CA GLN A 276 -8.39 -1.72 -12.88
C GLN A 276 -6.86 -1.77 -13.04
N VAL A 277 -6.27 -2.95 -12.85
CA VAL A 277 -4.82 -3.13 -12.79
C VAL A 277 -4.34 -3.91 -14.00
N HIS A 278 -3.27 -3.44 -14.63
CA HIS A 278 -2.71 -4.08 -15.85
C HIS A 278 -1.77 -5.25 -15.54
N HIS A 279 -1.13 -5.25 -14.37
CA HIS A 279 -0.31 -6.36 -13.90
C HIS A 279 -1.01 -7.00 -12.72
N LEU A 280 -1.40 -8.25 -12.89
CA LEU A 280 -2.22 -8.95 -11.92
C LEU A 280 -1.33 -9.79 -10.99
N PRO A 281 -1.47 -9.66 -9.66
CA PRO A 281 -0.76 -10.51 -8.73
C PRO A 281 -1.29 -11.95 -8.76
N THR A 282 -0.45 -12.91 -8.39
CA THR A 282 -0.93 -14.28 -8.13
C THR A 282 -1.72 -14.29 -6.82
N ILE A 283 -2.88 -14.92 -6.82
CA ILE A 283 -3.67 -15.13 -5.60
C ILE A 283 -3.24 -16.44 -4.94
N VAL A 284 -2.88 -16.40 -3.67
CA VAL A 284 -2.47 -17.59 -2.90
C VAL A 284 -3.48 -17.84 -1.81
N GLY A 285 -4.20 -18.95 -1.86
CA GLY A 285 -5.09 -19.41 -0.80
C GLY A 285 -4.31 -20.18 0.27
N LEU A 286 -4.46 -19.80 1.53
CA LEU A 286 -3.83 -20.46 2.68
C LEU A 286 -4.90 -20.81 3.73
N GLY A 287 -5.11 -22.11 3.93
CA GLY A 287 -6.12 -22.61 4.85
C GLY A 287 -6.09 -24.12 4.98
N THR A 288 -7.09 -24.69 5.63
CA THR A 288 -7.33 -26.13 5.70
C THR A 288 -7.94 -26.64 4.39
N GLN A 289 -7.96 -27.97 4.20
CA GLN A 289 -8.58 -28.57 3.02
C GLN A 289 -10.05 -28.17 2.84
N ALA A 290 -10.79 -28.02 3.94
CA ALA A 290 -12.19 -27.62 3.90
C ALA A 290 -12.39 -26.13 3.50
N GLU A 291 -11.38 -25.28 3.77
CA GLU A 291 -11.40 -23.85 3.48
C GLU A 291 -10.95 -23.55 2.04
N LEU A 292 -10.13 -24.43 1.46
CA LEU A 292 -9.62 -24.35 0.07
C LEU A 292 -10.70 -24.87 -0.91
N SER A 293 -11.72 -24.06 -1.16
CA SER A 293 -12.84 -24.39 -2.05
C SER A 293 -12.44 -24.32 -3.52
N THR A 294 -12.86 -25.31 -4.31
CA THR A 294 -12.70 -25.30 -5.77
C THR A 294 -13.43 -24.10 -6.41
N ASP A 295 -14.57 -23.70 -5.83
CA ASP A 295 -15.37 -22.58 -6.33
C ASP A 295 -14.60 -21.24 -6.26
N LEU A 296 -13.84 -21.02 -5.17
CA LEU A 296 -12.98 -19.82 -5.03
C LEU A 296 -11.86 -19.82 -6.10
N MET A 297 -11.25 -20.98 -6.34
CA MET A 297 -10.21 -21.13 -7.36
C MET A 297 -10.77 -20.81 -8.76
N GLU A 298 -11.86 -21.46 -9.14
CA GLU A 298 -12.51 -21.25 -10.43
C GLU A 298 -12.98 -19.80 -10.64
N GLN A 299 -13.43 -19.15 -9.57
CA GLN A 299 -13.82 -17.76 -9.62
C GLN A 299 -12.64 -16.83 -9.92
N VAL A 300 -11.50 -17.04 -9.26
CA VAL A 300 -10.28 -16.26 -9.48
C VAL A 300 -9.77 -16.46 -10.90
N GLU A 301 -9.71 -17.72 -11.37
CA GLU A 301 -9.25 -18.07 -12.72
C GLU A 301 -10.15 -17.52 -13.83
N ARG A 302 -11.49 -17.53 -13.62
CA ARG A 302 -12.45 -16.91 -14.56
C ARG A 302 -12.24 -15.40 -14.74
N GLN A 303 -11.62 -14.72 -13.77
CA GLN A 303 -11.26 -13.31 -13.88
C GLN A 303 -9.85 -13.09 -14.45
N GLY A 304 -9.19 -14.14 -14.92
CA GLY A 304 -7.86 -14.08 -15.55
C GLY A 304 -6.69 -13.98 -14.56
N LEU A 305 -6.92 -14.21 -13.25
CA LEU A 305 -5.86 -14.26 -12.26
C LEU A 305 -5.38 -15.70 -12.03
N ALA A 306 -4.09 -15.85 -11.72
CA ALA A 306 -3.56 -17.14 -11.31
C ALA A 306 -3.92 -17.43 -9.85
N TRP A 307 -4.42 -18.63 -9.58
CA TRP A 307 -4.63 -19.16 -8.24
C TRP A 307 -3.57 -20.19 -7.89
N ARG A 308 -3.06 -20.12 -6.67
CA ARG A 308 -2.22 -21.16 -6.07
C ARG A 308 -2.72 -21.51 -4.68
N ALA A 309 -2.75 -22.79 -4.35
CA ALA A 309 -2.94 -23.24 -2.99
C ALA A 309 -1.59 -23.34 -2.28
N ALA A 310 -1.47 -22.76 -1.10
CA ALA A 310 -0.39 -23.07 -0.18
C ALA A 310 -0.51 -24.53 0.33
N ARG A 311 0.45 -25.02 1.08
CA ARG A 311 0.28 -26.31 1.75
C ARG A 311 -0.92 -26.27 2.67
N THR A 312 -1.71 -27.33 2.62
CA THR A 312 -2.91 -27.44 3.46
C THR A 312 -2.54 -27.50 4.94
N LEU A 313 -3.21 -26.67 5.72
CA LEU A 313 -3.08 -26.67 7.18
C LEU A 313 -3.87 -27.85 7.78
N THR A 314 -3.42 -28.40 8.89
CA THR A 314 -4.06 -29.52 9.58
C THR A 314 -4.22 -29.21 11.07
N GLY A 315 -5.28 -29.75 11.69
CA GLY A 315 -5.52 -29.61 13.12
C GLY A 315 -5.83 -28.18 13.56
N LYS A 316 -5.17 -27.72 14.62
CA LYS A 316 -5.21 -26.34 15.12
C LYS A 316 -3.86 -25.67 14.84
N PRO A 317 -3.68 -25.09 13.65
CA PRO A 317 -2.38 -24.56 13.25
C PRO A 317 -2.03 -23.33 14.09
N ASP A 318 -0.76 -23.25 14.49
CA ASP A 318 -0.17 -22.03 15.05
C ASP A 318 0.40 -21.11 13.95
N LEU A 319 0.94 -19.96 14.33
CA LEU A 319 1.48 -19.00 13.35
C LEU A 319 2.71 -19.51 12.61
N GLY A 320 3.49 -20.40 13.23
CA GLY A 320 4.61 -21.09 12.61
C GLY A 320 4.16 -22.04 11.51
N ASP A 321 3.07 -22.77 11.73
CA ASP A 321 2.48 -23.67 10.73
C ASP A 321 1.99 -22.88 9.51
N TYR A 322 1.36 -21.72 9.72
CA TYR A 322 0.96 -20.82 8.61
C TYR A 322 2.19 -20.41 7.77
N TRP A 323 3.28 -20.03 8.43
CA TRP A 323 4.50 -19.64 7.73
C TRP A 323 5.11 -20.79 6.93
N VAL A 324 5.25 -21.95 7.56
CA VAL A 324 5.80 -23.16 6.91
C VAL A 324 4.95 -23.61 5.72
N ALA A 325 3.61 -23.49 5.83
CA ALA A 325 2.70 -23.82 4.75
C ALA A 325 2.77 -22.83 3.58
N LEU A 326 3.04 -21.56 3.88
CA LEU A 326 3.11 -20.47 2.88
C LEU A 326 4.42 -20.49 2.07
N LEU A 327 5.54 -20.81 2.70
CA LEU A 327 6.88 -20.73 2.10
C LEU A 327 7.01 -21.40 0.72
N PRO A 328 6.51 -22.64 0.48
CA PRO A 328 6.63 -23.28 -0.84
C PRO A 328 5.89 -22.52 -1.94
N ALA A 329 4.73 -21.93 -1.61
CA ALA A 329 3.97 -21.14 -2.58
C ALA A 329 4.69 -19.83 -2.93
N LEU A 330 5.32 -19.17 -1.95
CA LEU A 330 6.12 -17.97 -2.17
C LEU A 330 7.38 -18.26 -2.99
N ASN A 331 8.06 -19.36 -2.71
CA ASN A 331 9.26 -19.79 -3.45
C ASN A 331 8.96 -20.11 -4.93
N ALA A 332 7.74 -20.47 -5.25
CA ALA A 332 7.31 -20.80 -6.62
C ALA A 332 6.81 -19.57 -7.41
N LEU A 333 6.86 -18.36 -6.82
CA LEU A 333 6.51 -17.09 -7.48
C LEU A 333 7.71 -16.46 -8.21
N GLU A 334 8.90 -17.02 -8.03
CA GLU A 334 10.09 -16.70 -8.81
C GLU A 334 9.97 -17.38 -10.18
#